data_9e6828d1a4ac1c6ba93f7e82705f3ac8
#
_entry.id   9e6828d1a4ac1c6ba93f7e82705f3ac8
#
_cell.length_a   1.000
_cell.length_b   1.000
_cell.length_c   1.000
_cell.angle_alpha   90.00
_cell.angle_beta   90.00
_cell.angle_gamma   90.00
#
_symmetry.space_group_name_H-M   'P 1'
#
loop_
_entity.id
_entity.type
_entity.pdbx_description
1 polymer ?
#
loop_
_entity_poly.entity_id
_entity_poly.type
_entity_poly.pdbx_seq_one_letter_code
_entity_poly.pdbx_strand_id
1 'polypeptide(L)'
;MTYNPGRRDSFKKMILGGAALGSLASLDFKQNPSLTLKGNINHGVCAWSMRPLSLEQLCAQIKSVGVGAIDLISPANWDLLKKYDIHCSMCNGAEISIADGFNETNFHAQLEKNYLELIPLVQKAGYKNVIAFSGNRRGMDDETGLKNCEIGIKKILSLAEKHGVILTMELLNSRVDHKDYMCDKSAWGIELCKRIASENFKLLFDIYHMQIDEGDIIRTIRNNHQYFGHYHTAGNPGRNDLDENQEINYPPIMQAIVDSGFNGYVSHEFIPKGENKIAALGHAVQVCDV
;
A
#
# COMPACT_ATOMS: atom_id res chain seq x y z
N MET A 1 33.40 51.98 31.09
CA MET A 1 34.42 52.71 30.35
C MET A 1 34.58 51.99 29.01
N THR A 2 34.31 52.49 27.86
CA THR A 2 33.96 53.77 27.27
C THR A 2 33.15 53.51 26.01
N TYR A 3 32.06 54.19 25.91
CA TYR A 3 31.20 54.32 24.75
C TYR A 3 31.85 55.19 23.66
N ASN A 4 31.72 54.85 22.37
CA ASN A 4 31.88 55.86 21.36
C ASN A 4 30.99 55.56 20.12
N PRO A 5 30.16 56.56 19.73
CA PRO A 5 29.20 56.43 18.61
C PRO A 5 29.63 57.28 17.39
N GLY A 6 29.02 56.98 16.26
CA GLY A 6 28.96 57.86 15.09
C GLY A 6 29.43 57.19 13.81
N ARG A 7 28.65 57.11 12.76
CA ARG A 7 28.03 58.20 11.97
C ARG A 7 26.86 57.71 11.13
N ARG A 8 25.80 58.46 11.22
CA ARG A 8 24.72 58.55 10.23
C ARG A 8 25.19 59.41 9.03
N ASP A 9 24.45 59.16 7.96
CA ASP A 9 24.10 60.01 6.81
C ASP A 9 24.72 59.63 5.48
N SER A 10 23.87 59.11 4.59
CA SER A 10 23.41 59.90 3.43
C SER A 10 22.32 59.18 2.63
N PHE A 11 21.12 59.67 2.77
CA PHE A 11 20.03 59.53 1.78
C PHE A 11 20.28 60.45 0.62
N LYS A 12 20.15 59.98 -0.63
CA LYS A 12 19.22 60.55 -1.62
C LYS A 12 19.53 60.13 -3.07
N LYS A 13 18.45 59.63 -3.70
CA LYS A 13 18.07 59.80 -5.10
C LYS A 13 18.80 58.99 -6.19
N MET A 14 18.10 58.04 -6.81
CA MET A 14 17.56 58.29 -8.17
C MET A 14 16.52 57.23 -8.55
N ILE A 15 15.32 57.69 -8.85
CA ILE A 15 14.26 56.97 -9.56
C ILE A 15 14.55 57.15 -11.04
N LEU A 16 14.64 56.05 -11.79
CA LEU A 16 14.30 56.02 -13.21
C LEU A 16 14.14 54.58 -13.70
N GLY A 17 13.02 54.20 -14.09
CA GLY A 17 12.36 53.32 -14.96
C GLY A 17 13.18 52.23 -15.69
N GLY A 18 12.63 51.04 -15.58
CA GLY A 18 12.97 49.90 -16.42
C GLY A 18 12.05 48.75 -16.09
N ALA A 19 10.96 48.65 -16.84
CA ALA A 19 10.10 47.45 -16.81
C ALA A 19 10.91 46.26 -17.32
N ALA A 20 11.40 45.44 -16.39
CA ALA A 20 11.92 44.13 -16.72
C ALA A 20 10.78 43.14 -16.67
N LEU A 21 10.29 42.75 -17.84
CA LEU A 21 9.48 41.55 -18.04
C LEU A 21 10.27 40.36 -17.46
N GLY A 22 9.89 39.95 -16.28
CA GLY A 22 10.39 38.70 -15.71
C GLY A 22 9.93 37.57 -16.60
N SER A 23 10.85 37.02 -17.38
CA SER A 23 10.67 35.72 -18.02
C SER A 23 10.41 34.68 -16.91
N LEU A 24 9.20 34.14 -16.88
CA LEU A 24 8.92 32.90 -16.22
C LEU A 24 9.88 31.85 -16.83
N ALA A 25 10.97 31.60 -16.15
CA ALA A 25 11.80 30.43 -16.46
C ALA A 25 10.89 29.22 -16.31
N SER A 26 10.45 28.67 -17.43
CA SER A 26 9.90 27.34 -17.49
C SER A 26 10.99 26.43 -16.90
N LEU A 27 10.73 25.87 -15.75
CA LEU A 27 11.49 24.75 -15.22
C LEU A 27 11.31 23.64 -16.26
N ASP A 28 12.25 23.53 -17.19
CA ASP A 28 12.41 22.34 -18.01
C ASP A 28 12.60 21.15 -17.08
N PHE A 29 11.51 20.47 -16.78
CA PHE A 29 11.57 19.10 -16.31
C PHE A 29 12.29 18.33 -17.43
N LYS A 30 13.61 18.13 -17.28
CA LYS A 30 14.32 17.10 -18.04
C LYS A 30 13.50 15.83 -17.82
N GLN A 31 12.79 15.39 -18.87
CA GLN A 31 12.19 14.07 -18.89
C GLN A 31 13.33 13.08 -18.61
N ASN A 32 13.35 12.52 -17.42
CA ASN A 32 14.17 11.34 -17.18
C ASN A 32 13.79 10.32 -18.27
N PRO A 33 14.77 9.62 -18.86
CA PRO A 33 14.48 8.57 -19.83
C PRO A 33 13.41 7.67 -19.19
N SER A 34 12.32 7.43 -19.92
CA SER A 34 11.23 6.59 -19.45
C SER A 34 11.81 5.27 -18.95
N LEU A 35 11.54 4.92 -17.71
CA LEU A 35 11.97 3.66 -17.13
C LEU A 35 11.43 2.53 -18.02
N THR A 36 12.31 1.81 -18.69
CA THR A 36 11.89 0.64 -19.47
C THR A 36 11.79 -0.54 -18.52
N LEU A 37 10.57 -0.86 -18.11
CA LEU A 37 10.29 -2.01 -17.25
C LEU A 37 10.16 -3.28 -18.08
N LYS A 38 10.47 -4.44 -17.48
CA LYS A 38 10.28 -5.77 -18.09
C LYS A 38 8.81 -6.12 -18.25
N GLY A 39 7.93 -5.54 -17.39
CA GLY A 39 6.48 -5.69 -17.49
C GLY A 39 5.93 -7.01 -16.91
N ASN A 40 6.74 -7.75 -16.17
CA ASN A 40 6.30 -8.98 -15.51
C ASN A 40 5.59 -8.71 -14.17
N ILE A 41 5.77 -7.52 -13.59
CA ILE A 41 5.15 -7.09 -12.33
C ILE A 41 4.26 -5.87 -12.60
N ASN A 42 3.03 -5.90 -12.12
CA ASN A 42 2.16 -4.72 -12.06
C ASN A 42 2.45 -3.97 -10.76
N HIS A 43 3.09 -2.80 -10.86
CA HIS A 43 3.48 -2.02 -9.70
C HIS A 43 2.35 -1.13 -9.19
N GLY A 44 2.10 -1.18 -7.88
CA GLY A 44 1.23 -0.27 -7.13
C GLY A 44 1.99 0.50 -6.04
N VAL A 45 1.29 1.39 -5.33
CA VAL A 45 1.83 2.12 -4.18
C VAL A 45 0.73 2.43 -3.16
N CYS A 46 1.04 2.35 -1.87
CA CYS A 46 0.13 2.78 -0.81
C CYS A 46 0.18 4.30 -0.62
N ALA A 47 -0.95 4.98 -0.80
CA ALA A 47 -0.99 6.44 -0.75
C ALA A 47 -0.51 7.03 0.59
N TRP A 48 -0.83 6.37 1.70
CA TRP A 48 -0.50 6.85 3.04
C TRP A 48 1.01 6.91 3.30
N SER A 49 1.78 6.01 2.68
CA SER A 49 3.24 5.89 2.89
C SER A 49 4.03 7.00 2.16
N MET A 50 3.42 7.64 1.17
CA MET A 50 4.06 8.68 0.35
C MET A 50 3.84 10.10 0.89
N ARG A 51 3.34 10.26 2.12
CA ARG A 51 3.22 11.57 2.76
C ARG A 51 4.57 12.31 2.79
N PRO A 52 4.58 13.67 2.61
CA PRO A 52 3.45 14.58 2.62
C PRO A 52 2.76 14.81 1.27
N LEU A 53 3.04 14.02 0.21
CA LEU A 53 2.34 14.20 -1.06
C LEU A 53 0.83 14.03 -0.87
N SER A 54 0.06 14.94 -1.44
CA SER A 54 -1.39 14.75 -1.56
C SER A 54 -1.70 13.62 -2.55
N LEU A 55 -2.88 13.03 -2.47
CA LEU A 55 -3.28 11.99 -3.42
C LEU A 55 -3.23 12.49 -4.88
N GLU A 56 -3.62 13.74 -5.13
CA GLU A 56 -3.56 14.32 -6.47
C GLU A 56 -2.12 14.49 -6.96
N GLN A 57 -1.21 14.94 -6.10
CA GLN A 57 0.22 15.04 -6.42
C GLN A 57 0.83 13.65 -6.70
N LEU A 58 0.42 12.65 -5.95
CA LEU A 58 0.86 11.27 -6.16
C LEU A 58 0.36 10.76 -7.52
N CYS A 59 -0.94 10.85 -7.80
CA CYS A 59 -1.53 10.44 -9.07
C CYS A 59 -0.86 11.09 -10.29
N ALA A 60 -0.50 12.37 -10.18
CA ALA A 60 0.14 13.10 -11.27
C ALA A 60 1.56 12.62 -11.61
N GLN A 61 2.22 11.91 -10.68
CA GLN A 61 3.67 11.61 -10.80
C GLN A 61 3.99 10.13 -10.94
N ILE A 62 3.19 9.21 -10.36
CA ILE A 62 3.58 7.79 -10.23
C ILE A 62 3.77 7.07 -11.57
N LYS A 63 3.04 7.46 -12.62
CA LYS A 63 3.23 6.87 -13.95
C LYS A 63 4.63 7.09 -14.52
N SER A 64 5.28 8.20 -14.16
CA SER A 64 6.64 8.52 -14.61
C SER A 64 7.69 7.53 -14.10
N VAL A 65 7.36 6.77 -13.05
CA VAL A 65 8.21 5.73 -12.46
C VAL A 65 7.65 4.31 -12.63
N GLY A 66 6.68 4.13 -13.54
CA GLY A 66 6.15 2.81 -13.90
C GLY A 66 5.08 2.26 -12.96
N VAL A 67 4.49 3.09 -12.09
CA VAL A 67 3.42 2.69 -11.18
C VAL A 67 2.06 3.05 -11.77
N GLY A 68 1.18 2.06 -11.90
CA GLY A 68 -0.15 2.22 -12.51
C GLY A 68 -1.32 2.15 -11.54
N ALA A 69 -1.06 1.88 -10.25
CA ALA A 69 -2.11 1.66 -9.27
C ALA A 69 -1.80 2.27 -7.90
N ILE A 70 -2.85 2.57 -7.15
CA ILE A 70 -2.75 3.05 -5.76
C ILE A 70 -3.62 2.17 -4.87
N ASP A 71 -3.08 1.78 -3.72
CA ASP A 71 -3.74 0.96 -2.72
C ASP A 71 -4.41 1.81 -1.63
N LEU A 72 -5.39 1.16 -0.98
CA LEU A 72 -6.08 1.63 0.22
C LEU A 72 -6.84 2.95 -0.03
N ILE A 73 -7.55 3.00 -1.15
CA ILE A 73 -8.35 4.15 -1.56
C ILE A 73 -9.84 3.83 -1.44
N SER A 74 -10.54 4.69 -0.70
CA SER A 74 -11.99 4.60 -0.50
C SER A 74 -12.80 5.21 -1.66
N PRO A 75 -14.11 4.90 -1.76
CA PRO A 75 -14.99 5.40 -2.82
C PRO A 75 -14.97 6.91 -3.02
N ALA A 76 -14.76 7.68 -1.95
CA ALA A 76 -14.70 9.15 -2.01
C ALA A 76 -13.61 9.70 -2.93
N ASN A 77 -12.57 8.91 -3.20
CA ASN A 77 -11.40 9.34 -3.97
C ASN A 77 -11.24 8.62 -5.33
N TRP A 78 -12.14 7.71 -5.70
CA TRP A 78 -11.99 6.93 -6.94
C TRP A 78 -12.10 7.80 -8.20
N ASP A 79 -12.92 8.84 -8.20
CA ASP A 79 -13.02 9.74 -9.35
C ASP A 79 -11.71 10.49 -9.60
N LEU A 80 -10.95 10.80 -8.54
CA LEU A 80 -9.62 11.39 -8.68
C LEU A 80 -8.65 10.40 -9.36
N LEU A 81 -8.66 9.12 -8.96
CA LEU A 81 -7.85 8.09 -9.62
C LEU A 81 -8.18 7.98 -11.10
N LYS A 82 -9.48 7.92 -11.44
CA LYS A 82 -9.96 7.85 -12.82
C LYS A 82 -9.51 9.05 -13.66
N LYS A 83 -9.53 10.25 -13.10
CA LYS A 83 -9.05 11.48 -13.75
C LYS A 83 -7.60 11.34 -14.26
N TYR A 84 -6.77 10.61 -13.52
CA TYR A 84 -5.35 10.36 -13.85
C TYR A 84 -5.11 9.00 -14.52
N ASP A 85 -6.18 8.24 -14.81
CA ASP A 85 -6.09 6.88 -15.33
C ASP A 85 -5.19 5.99 -14.46
N ILE A 86 -5.45 6.00 -13.14
CA ILE A 86 -4.81 5.20 -12.11
C ILE A 86 -5.81 4.16 -11.60
N HIS A 87 -5.36 2.92 -11.46
CA HIS A 87 -6.19 1.85 -10.92
C HIS A 87 -6.20 1.87 -9.38
N CYS A 88 -7.30 1.48 -8.74
CA CYS A 88 -7.32 1.14 -7.32
C CYS A 88 -7.07 -0.36 -7.17
N SER A 89 -5.85 -0.74 -6.77
CA SER A 89 -5.46 -2.15 -6.68
C SER A 89 -5.95 -2.81 -5.38
N MET A 90 -6.18 -2.02 -4.33
CA MET A 90 -6.79 -2.44 -3.08
C MET A 90 -7.74 -1.34 -2.58
N CYS A 91 -9.04 -1.65 -2.51
CA CYS A 91 -10.04 -0.74 -1.99
C CYS A 91 -10.14 -0.86 -0.47
N ASN A 92 -10.42 0.25 0.22
CA ASN A 92 -10.73 0.29 1.64
C ASN A 92 -12.03 1.05 1.92
N GLY A 93 -12.45 1.08 3.20
CA GLY A 93 -13.60 1.85 3.69
C GLY A 93 -14.75 1.00 4.23
N ALA A 94 -14.58 -0.34 4.29
CA ALA A 94 -15.52 -1.23 4.97
C ALA A 94 -14.99 -1.71 6.33
N GLU A 95 -13.68 -1.72 6.52
CA GLU A 95 -13.02 -2.07 7.77
C GLU A 95 -13.37 -1.08 8.90
N ILE A 96 -13.43 -1.55 10.15
CA ILE A 96 -13.55 -0.69 11.32
C ILE A 96 -12.16 -0.16 11.69
N SER A 97 -11.22 -1.06 11.91
CA SER A 97 -9.81 -0.75 12.15
C SER A 97 -8.96 -2.02 11.96
N ILE A 98 -7.64 -1.88 11.98
CA ILE A 98 -6.73 -3.03 12.03
C ILE A 98 -6.96 -3.87 13.30
N ALA A 99 -7.23 -3.21 14.43
CA ALA A 99 -7.40 -3.86 15.73
C ALA A 99 -8.80 -4.47 15.95
N ASP A 100 -9.83 -3.92 15.28
CA ASP A 100 -11.23 -4.31 15.44
C ASP A 100 -11.71 -5.00 14.16
N GLY A 101 -11.47 -6.28 14.07
CA GLY A 101 -11.66 -7.07 12.85
C GLY A 101 -12.57 -8.29 13.02
N PHE A 102 -12.45 -9.22 12.08
CA PHE A 102 -13.36 -10.37 11.97
C PHE A 102 -13.18 -11.44 13.06
N ASN A 103 -12.09 -11.42 13.82
CA ASN A 103 -11.92 -12.36 14.94
C ASN A 103 -12.85 -12.09 16.11
N GLU A 104 -13.44 -10.89 16.20
CA GLU A 104 -14.37 -10.52 17.27
C GLU A 104 -15.81 -10.47 16.77
N THR A 105 -16.64 -11.38 17.27
CA THR A 105 -18.04 -11.50 16.84
C THR A 105 -18.89 -10.26 17.13
N ASN A 106 -18.49 -9.44 18.11
CA ASN A 106 -19.16 -8.17 18.42
C ASN A 106 -19.09 -7.15 17.29
N PHE A 107 -18.08 -7.24 16.42
CA PHE A 107 -17.94 -6.36 15.27
C PHE A 107 -18.61 -6.89 14.00
N HIS A 108 -19.05 -8.16 13.97
CA HIS A 108 -19.57 -8.78 12.75
C HIS A 108 -20.74 -8.02 12.14
N ALA A 109 -21.69 -7.55 12.96
CA ALA A 109 -22.86 -6.83 12.45
C ALA A 109 -22.47 -5.52 11.73
N GLN A 110 -21.48 -4.78 12.27
CA GLN A 110 -21.01 -3.54 11.66
C GLN A 110 -20.17 -3.83 10.41
N LEU A 111 -19.26 -4.82 10.48
CA LEU A 111 -18.46 -5.24 9.35
C LEU A 111 -19.33 -5.74 8.20
N GLU A 112 -20.30 -6.64 8.51
CA GLU A 112 -21.26 -7.14 7.53
C GLU A 112 -21.94 -5.99 6.80
N LYS A 113 -22.51 -5.03 7.53
CA LYS A 113 -23.16 -3.85 6.95
C LYS A 113 -22.21 -3.09 6.02
N ASN A 114 -21.02 -2.75 6.49
CA ASN A 114 -20.06 -1.95 5.75
C ASN A 114 -19.62 -2.64 4.45
N TYR A 115 -19.30 -3.95 4.51
CA TYR A 115 -18.86 -4.69 3.33
C TYR A 115 -20.00 -4.92 2.34
N LEU A 116 -21.23 -5.16 2.80
CA LEU A 116 -22.40 -5.27 1.93
C LEU A 116 -22.69 -3.96 1.17
N GLU A 117 -22.40 -2.80 1.78
CA GLU A 117 -22.51 -1.50 1.12
C GLU A 117 -21.35 -1.24 0.13
N LEU A 118 -20.12 -1.63 0.48
CA LEU A 118 -18.93 -1.34 -0.33
C LEU A 118 -18.77 -2.26 -1.56
N ILE A 119 -19.01 -3.56 -1.42
CA ILE A 119 -18.76 -4.56 -2.46
C ILE A 119 -19.40 -4.20 -3.83
N PRO A 120 -20.69 -3.81 -3.89
CA PRO A 120 -21.29 -3.42 -5.18
C PRO A 120 -20.64 -2.16 -5.79
N LEU A 121 -20.15 -1.22 -4.95
CA LEU A 121 -19.48 -0.01 -5.42
C LEU A 121 -18.11 -0.34 -6.04
N VAL A 122 -17.37 -1.27 -5.44
CA VAL A 122 -16.08 -1.75 -5.97
C VAL A 122 -16.24 -2.33 -7.37
N GLN A 123 -17.18 -3.25 -7.54
CA GLN A 123 -17.49 -3.85 -8.85
C GLN A 123 -17.93 -2.80 -9.88
N LYS A 124 -18.84 -1.89 -9.50
CA LYS A 124 -19.31 -0.81 -10.38
C LYS A 124 -18.19 0.13 -10.81
N ALA A 125 -17.19 0.34 -9.95
CA ALA A 125 -16.01 1.16 -10.27
C ALA A 125 -15.00 0.44 -11.18
N GLY A 126 -15.12 -0.87 -11.37
CA GLY A 126 -14.20 -1.70 -12.13
C GLY A 126 -13.01 -2.20 -11.33
N TYR A 127 -13.10 -2.16 -9.99
CA TYR A 127 -12.07 -2.67 -9.08
C TYR A 127 -12.40 -4.08 -8.59
N LYS A 128 -11.45 -4.75 -7.93
CA LYS A 128 -11.61 -6.16 -7.53
C LYS A 128 -11.34 -6.43 -6.05
N ASN A 129 -10.29 -5.84 -5.48
CA ASN A 129 -9.82 -6.22 -4.15
C ASN A 129 -10.36 -5.25 -3.09
N VAL A 130 -10.77 -5.81 -1.95
CA VAL A 130 -11.18 -5.05 -0.75
C VAL A 130 -10.38 -5.58 0.43
N ILE A 131 -9.69 -4.68 1.13
CA ILE A 131 -8.91 -5.01 2.32
C ILE A 131 -9.81 -5.53 3.44
N ALA A 132 -9.31 -6.49 4.22
CA ALA A 132 -9.92 -6.99 5.44
C ALA A 132 -8.86 -7.22 6.52
N PHE A 133 -9.23 -7.09 7.77
CA PHE A 133 -8.35 -7.33 8.93
C PHE A 133 -8.94 -8.36 9.88
N SER A 134 -8.06 -9.22 10.42
CA SER A 134 -8.47 -10.20 11.41
C SER A 134 -8.88 -9.54 12.74
N GLY A 135 -8.18 -8.49 13.13
CA GLY A 135 -8.28 -7.87 14.44
C GLY A 135 -7.19 -8.36 15.41
N ASN A 136 -7.15 -7.74 16.58
CA ASN A 136 -6.22 -8.13 17.66
C ASN A 136 -6.74 -9.34 18.42
N ARG A 137 -5.81 -10.16 18.95
CA ARG A 137 -6.13 -11.38 19.72
C ARG A 137 -6.88 -11.12 21.01
N ARG A 138 -6.49 -10.11 21.77
CA ARG A 138 -7.06 -9.79 23.09
C ARG A 138 -7.17 -11.02 24.00
N GLY A 139 -6.15 -11.88 23.93
CA GLY A 139 -6.10 -13.15 24.67
C GLY A 139 -6.86 -14.32 24.05
N MET A 140 -7.41 -14.14 22.86
CA MET A 140 -8.10 -15.20 22.10
C MET A 140 -7.07 -16.18 21.50
N ASP A 141 -7.38 -17.47 21.55
CA ASP A 141 -6.58 -18.51 20.90
C ASP A 141 -6.81 -18.54 19.37
N ASP A 142 -5.91 -19.19 18.66
CA ASP A 142 -5.93 -19.27 17.20
C ASP A 142 -7.18 -19.93 16.63
N GLU A 143 -7.66 -21.01 17.25
CA GLU A 143 -8.81 -21.77 16.76
C GLU A 143 -10.12 -20.96 16.91
N THR A 144 -10.28 -20.28 18.04
CA THR A 144 -11.41 -19.40 18.28
C THR A 144 -11.40 -18.24 17.28
N GLY A 145 -10.21 -17.62 17.03
CA GLY A 145 -10.07 -16.55 16.07
C GLY A 145 -10.37 -16.99 14.64
N LEU A 146 -9.86 -18.15 14.21
CA LEU A 146 -10.16 -18.74 12.90
C LEU A 146 -11.67 -18.96 12.71
N LYS A 147 -12.31 -19.58 13.68
CA LYS A 147 -13.77 -19.83 13.65
C LYS A 147 -14.57 -18.53 13.56
N ASN A 148 -14.22 -17.53 14.35
CA ASN A 148 -14.90 -16.24 14.33
C ASN A 148 -14.71 -15.53 13.00
N CYS A 149 -13.48 -15.46 12.47
CA CYS A 149 -13.21 -14.90 11.15
C CYS A 149 -13.98 -15.62 10.04
N GLU A 150 -14.00 -16.96 10.06
CA GLU A 150 -14.78 -17.77 9.12
C GLU A 150 -16.26 -17.41 9.14
N ILE A 151 -16.87 -17.34 10.33
CA ILE A 151 -18.28 -16.97 10.50
C ILE A 151 -18.56 -15.56 9.96
N GLY A 152 -17.72 -14.59 10.29
CA GLY A 152 -17.90 -13.20 9.88
C GLY A 152 -17.72 -13.01 8.36
N ILE A 153 -16.67 -13.59 7.78
CA ILE A 153 -16.40 -13.51 6.33
C ILE A 153 -17.50 -14.20 5.52
N LYS A 154 -17.99 -15.37 5.95
CA LYS A 154 -19.05 -16.11 5.24
C LYS A 154 -20.36 -15.34 5.13
N LYS A 155 -20.63 -14.37 5.99
CA LYS A 155 -21.83 -13.51 5.89
C LYS A 155 -21.80 -12.59 4.66
N ILE A 156 -20.63 -12.19 4.21
CA ILE A 156 -20.44 -11.25 3.09
C ILE A 156 -19.93 -11.95 1.82
N LEU A 157 -19.48 -13.20 1.93
CA LEU A 157 -18.80 -13.94 0.86
C LEU A 157 -19.67 -14.12 -0.39
N SER A 158 -20.92 -14.52 -0.21
CA SER A 158 -21.82 -14.75 -1.36
C SER A 158 -22.06 -13.49 -2.19
N LEU A 159 -22.04 -12.31 -1.55
CA LEU A 159 -22.13 -11.04 -2.28
C LEU A 159 -20.80 -10.73 -3.00
N ALA A 160 -19.68 -10.99 -2.35
CA ALA A 160 -18.37 -10.83 -2.98
C ALA A 160 -18.24 -11.72 -4.23
N GLU A 161 -18.62 -12.99 -4.13
CA GLU A 161 -18.65 -13.94 -5.27
C GLU A 161 -19.55 -13.45 -6.39
N LYS A 162 -20.77 -13.03 -6.08
CA LYS A 162 -21.74 -12.50 -7.05
C LYS A 162 -21.20 -11.31 -7.84
N HIS A 163 -20.41 -10.46 -7.19
CA HIS A 163 -19.83 -9.25 -7.79
C HIS A 163 -18.41 -9.44 -8.33
N GLY A 164 -17.82 -10.63 -8.18
CA GLY A 164 -16.43 -10.91 -8.56
C GLY A 164 -15.40 -10.08 -7.77
N VAL A 165 -15.76 -9.69 -6.55
CA VAL A 165 -14.88 -8.95 -5.63
C VAL A 165 -14.14 -9.93 -4.75
N ILE A 166 -12.86 -9.68 -4.50
CA ILE A 166 -11.99 -10.49 -3.65
C ILE A 166 -11.83 -9.78 -2.31
N LEU A 167 -12.23 -10.44 -1.25
CA LEU A 167 -11.94 -10.03 0.12
C LEU A 167 -10.50 -10.43 0.43
N THR A 168 -9.64 -9.47 0.76
CA THR A 168 -8.21 -9.71 0.91
C THR A 168 -7.77 -9.38 2.33
N MET A 169 -7.50 -10.41 3.13
CA MET A 169 -7.06 -10.24 4.52
C MET A 169 -5.55 -10.06 4.58
N GLU A 170 -5.10 -8.99 5.24
CA GLU A 170 -3.69 -8.68 5.33
C GLU A 170 -2.98 -9.45 6.45
N LEU A 171 -1.80 -9.96 6.13
CA LEU A 171 -0.83 -10.54 7.05
C LEU A 171 0.05 -9.42 7.63
N LEU A 172 -0.05 -9.17 8.93
CA LEU A 172 0.71 -8.11 9.62
C LEU A 172 1.56 -8.69 10.74
N ASN A 173 2.77 -8.16 10.94
CA ASN A 173 3.63 -8.63 12.04
C ASN A 173 3.10 -8.17 13.40
N SER A 174 3.09 -9.11 14.37
CA SER A 174 2.74 -8.82 15.75
C SER A 174 3.95 -8.50 16.65
N ARG A 175 5.18 -8.67 16.14
CA ARG A 175 6.42 -8.46 16.92
C ARG A 175 6.78 -7.00 17.09
N VAL A 176 6.58 -6.16 16.05
CA VAL A 176 7.06 -4.79 16.01
C VAL A 176 5.92 -3.80 15.82
N ASP A 177 5.17 -3.90 14.71
CA ASP A 177 4.30 -2.82 14.25
C ASP A 177 2.86 -2.94 14.75
N HIS A 178 2.28 -4.17 14.76
CA HIS A 178 0.88 -4.42 15.07
C HIS A 178 0.73 -5.41 16.22
N LYS A 179 1.24 -5.03 17.40
CA LYS A 179 1.18 -5.90 18.59
C LYS A 179 -0.21 -6.47 18.79
N ASP A 180 -0.23 -7.78 19.10
CA ASP A 180 -1.45 -8.54 19.35
C ASP A 180 -2.33 -8.82 18.10
N TYR A 181 -1.92 -8.43 16.89
CA TYR A 181 -2.67 -8.76 15.67
C TYR A 181 -2.76 -10.27 15.47
N MET A 182 -3.93 -10.77 15.03
CA MET A 182 -4.19 -12.22 15.00
C MET A 182 -3.65 -12.91 13.75
N CYS A 183 -3.86 -12.36 12.56
CA CYS A 183 -3.37 -12.92 11.30
C CYS A 183 -1.89 -12.54 11.07
N ASP A 184 -1.03 -12.93 12.01
CA ASP A 184 0.40 -12.61 12.03
C ASP A 184 1.31 -13.73 11.47
N LYS A 185 0.72 -14.84 11.03
CA LYS A 185 1.41 -15.97 10.41
C LYS A 185 0.72 -16.41 9.12
N SER A 186 1.52 -16.68 8.09
CA SER A 186 1.00 -17.19 6.83
C SER A 186 0.23 -18.51 7.02
N ALA A 187 0.70 -19.41 7.88
CA ALA A 187 0.01 -20.67 8.17
C ALA A 187 -1.41 -20.46 8.71
N TRP A 188 -1.62 -19.47 9.59
CA TRP A 188 -2.93 -19.11 10.13
C TRP A 188 -3.86 -18.55 9.04
N GLY A 189 -3.37 -17.60 8.23
CA GLY A 189 -4.14 -17.04 7.13
C GLY A 189 -4.50 -18.07 6.07
N ILE A 190 -3.58 -18.97 5.71
CA ILE A 190 -3.82 -20.07 4.77
C ILE A 190 -4.88 -21.05 5.31
N GLU A 191 -4.85 -21.36 6.59
CA GLU A 191 -5.89 -22.19 7.22
C GLU A 191 -7.26 -21.50 7.13
N LEU A 192 -7.33 -20.19 7.34
CA LEU A 192 -8.57 -19.46 7.15
C LEU A 192 -9.05 -19.51 5.70
N CYS A 193 -8.17 -19.37 4.70
CA CYS A 193 -8.53 -19.54 3.30
C CYS A 193 -9.11 -20.92 3.00
N LYS A 194 -8.54 -22.00 3.57
CA LYS A 194 -9.04 -23.37 3.42
C LYS A 194 -10.44 -23.54 4.02
N ARG A 195 -10.71 -22.96 5.18
CA ARG A 195 -12.04 -23.00 5.84
C ARG A 195 -13.11 -22.24 5.08
N ILE A 196 -12.73 -21.08 4.51
CA ILE A 196 -13.62 -20.27 3.69
C ILE A 196 -13.88 -20.95 2.34
N ALA A 197 -12.86 -21.58 1.76
CA ALA A 197 -12.91 -22.38 0.53
C ALA A 197 -13.51 -21.63 -0.68
N SER A 198 -13.09 -20.36 -0.90
CA SER A 198 -13.55 -19.53 -2.02
C SER A 198 -12.38 -18.78 -2.68
N GLU A 199 -12.41 -18.66 -4.00
CA GLU A 199 -11.48 -17.84 -4.76
C GLU A 199 -11.68 -16.33 -4.52
N ASN A 200 -12.81 -15.95 -3.94
CA ASN A 200 -13.12 -14.57 -3.59
C ASN A 200 -12.69 -14.18 -2.15
N PHE A 201 -11.90 -15.05 -1.51
CA PHE A 201 -11.17 -14.74 -0.29
C PHE A 201 -9.70 -15.12 -0.44
N LYS A 202 -8.81 -14.15 -0.30
CA LYS A 202 -7.36 -14.30 -0.43
C LYS A 202 -6.65 -13.57 0.69
N LEU A 203 -5.33 -13.74 0.75
CA LEU A 203 -4.45 -12.99 1.64
C LEU A 203 -3.70 -11.92 0.86
N LEU A 204 -3.46 -10.81 1.50
CA LEU A 204 -2.41 -9.87 1.16
C LEU A 204 -1.15 -10.35 1.88
N PHE A 205 -0.13 -10.75 1.13
CA PHE A 205 1.16 -11.14 1.66
C PHE A 205 2.10 -9.94 1.70
N ASP A 206 2.17 -9.29 2.85
CA ASP A 206 3.13 -8.20 3.05
C ASP A 206 4.51 -8.81 3.38
N ILE A 207 5.44 -8.67 2.43
CA ILE A 207 6.79 -9.24 2.52
C ILE A 207 7.56 -8.67 3.69
N TYR A 208 7.41 -7.37 3.98
CA TYR A 208 8.05 -6.74 5.14
C TYR A 208 7.54 -7.33 6.45
N HIS A 209 6.23 -7.45 6.60
CA HIS A 209 5.64 -8.00 7.81
C HIS A 209 6.02 -9.47 8.02
N MET A 210 5.98 -10.26 6.96
CA MET A 210 6.31 -11.69 7.06
C MET A 210 7.82 -11.93 7.21
N GLN A 211 8.68 -11.03 6.73
CA GLN A 211 10.10 -11.10 7.03
C GLN A 211 10.37 -10.98 8.54
N ILE A 212 9.66 -10.10 9.22
CA ILE A 212 9.81 -9.88 10.68
C ILE A 212 9.32 -11.10 11.46
N ASP A 213 8.19 -11.67 11.07
CA ASP A 213 7.52 -12.71 11.87
C ASP A 213 7.93 -14.14 11.51
N GLU A 214 8.26 -14.42 10.27
CA GLU A 214 8.48 -15.78 9.77
C GLU A 214 9.81 -15.96 9.04
N GLY A 215 10.18 -15.04 8.14
CA GLY A 215 11.25 -15.29 7.17
C GLY A 215 10.84 -16.33 6.12
N ASP A 216 11.83 -16.97 5.46
CA ASP A 216 11.64 -18.03 4.45
C ASP A 216 10.62 -17.67 3.33
N ILE A 217 10.63 -16.40 2.93
CA ILE A 217 9.63 -15.76 2.07
C ILE A 217 9.46 -16.50 0.74
N ILE A 218 10.57 -16.83 0.05
CA ILE A 218 10.53 -17.45 -1.29
C ILE A 218 9.83 -18.80 -1.24
N ARG A 219 10.15 -19.65 -0.24
CA ARG A 219 9.52 -20.97 -0.10
C ARG A 219 8.05 -20.84 0.25
N THR A 220 7.69 -19.90 1.12
CA THR A 220 6.31 -19.61 1.50
C THR A 220 5.49 -19.21 0.27
N ILE A 221 6.00 -18.30 -0.58
CA ILE A 221 5.34 -17.91 -1.82
C ILE A 221 5.19 -19.10 -2.76
N ARG A 222 6.27 -19.84 -3.06
CA ARG A 222 6.23 -20.96 -4.00
C ARG A 222 5.23 -22.03 -3.61
N ASN A 223 5.11 -22.33 -2.31
CA ASN A 223 4.25 -23.40 -1.82
C ASN A 223 2.79 -22.97 -1.65
N ASN A 224 2.50 -21.66 -1.54
CA ASN A 224 1.19 -21.17 -1.11
C ASN A 224 0.64 -20.04 -1.97
N HIS A 225 1.24 -19.74 -3.13
CA HIS A 225 0.86 -18.63 -4.00
C HIS A 225 -0.64 -18.59 -4.33
N GLN A 226 -1.31 -19.74 -4.41
CA GLN A 226 -2.75 -19.84 -4.71
C GLN A 226 -3.63 -19.12 -3.67
N TYR A 227 -3.11 -18.85 -2.46
CA TYR A 227 -3.82 -18.14 -1.40
C TYR A 227 -3.53 -16.64 -1.38
N PHE A 228 -2.52 -16.18 -2.14
CA PHE A 228 -2.09 -14.78 -2.14
C PHE A 228 -2.70 -14.02 -3.32
N GLY A 229 -3.51 -13.00 -3.01
CA GLY A 229 -4.19 -12.16 -3.99
C GLY A 229 -3.56 -10.79 -4.19
N HIS A 230 -2.60 -10.43 -3.34
CA HIS A 230 -1.90 -9.15 -3.36
C HIS A 230 -0.59 -9.23 -2.60
N TYR A 231 0.38 -8.36 -2.92
CA TYR A 231 1.67 -8.29 -2.24
C TYR A 231 2.02 -6.85 -1.86
N HIS A 232 2.62 -6.68 -0.67
CA HIS A 232 3.26 -5.43 -0.27
C HIS A 232 4.76 -5.59 -0.09
N THR A 233 5.49 -4.47 -0.26
CA THR A 233 6.95 -4.41 -0.12
C THR A 233 7.37 -3.22 0.72
N ALA A 234 8.34 -3.40 1.61
CA ALA A 234 9.07 -2.33 2.30
C ALA A 234 10.45 -2.83 2.75
N GLY A 235 11.40 -1.91 2.98
CA GLY A 235 12.71 -2.28 3.51
C GLY A 235 12.64 -2.63 4.99
N ASN A 236 13.25 -3.75 5.40
CA ASN A 236 13.38 -4.17 6.78
C ASN A 236 14.86 -4.09 7.21
N PRO A 237 15.19 -3.51 8.37
CA PRO A 237 14.26 -2.95 9.37
C PRO A 237 13.74 -1.55 9.02
N GLY A 238 12.62 -1.17 9.67
CA GLY A 238 12.13 0.20 9.72
C GLY A 238 11.09 0.60 8.70
N ARG A 239 10.63 -0.32 7.82
CA ARG A 239 9.61 -0.09 6.79
C ARG A 239 9.97 1.08 5.84
N ASN A 240 11.28 1.20 5.53
CA ASN A 240 11.83 2.27 4.72
C ASN A 240 12.13 1.83 3.27
N ASP A 241 13.03 2.58 2.61
CA ASP A 241 13.44 2.37 1.22
C ASP A 241 13.95 0.94 0.98
N LEU A 242 13.76 0.45 -0.24
CA LEU A 242 14.30 -0.82 -0.72
C LEU A 242 15.75 -0.63 -1.21
N ASP A 243 16.60 -0.07 -0.35
CA ASP A 243 18.00 0.24 -0.64
C ASP A 243 18.97 -0.86 -0.13
N GLU A 244 20.27 -0.65 -0.26
CA GLU A 244 21.31 -1.60 0.19
C GLU A 244 21.44 -1.71 1.72
N ASN A 245 20.74 -0.87 2.48
CA ASN A 245 20.80 -0.85 3.95
C ASN A 245 19.69 -1.70 4.60
N GLN A 246 18.89 -2.39 3.80
CA GLN A 246 17.83 -3.27 4.28
C GLN A 246 18.15 -4.75 3.96
N GLU A 247 17.53 -5.70 4.66
CA GLU A 247 17.94 -7.11 4.64
C GLU A 247 17.18 -7.99 3.63
N ILE A 248 16.11 -7.50 2.99
CA ILE A 248 15.26 -8.30 2.10
C ILE A 248 15.84 -8.28 0.68
N ASN A 249 16.18 -9.46 0.15
CA ASN A 249 16.64 -9.58 -1.23
C ASN A 249 15.43 -9.69 -2.18
N TYR A 250 14.94 -8.56 -2.68
CA TYR A 250 13.71 -8.48 -3.48
C TYR A 250 13.77 -9.18 -4.84
N PRO A 251 14.82 -9.11 -5.68
CA PRO A 251 14.79 -9.69 -7.01
C PRO A 251 14.41 -11.19 -7.04
N PRO A 252 14.99 -12.09 -6.24
CA PRO A 252 14.57 -13.49 -6.23
C PRO A 252 13.18 -13.72 -5.62
N ILE A 253 12.69 -12.83 -4.76
CA ILE A 253 11.31 -12.87 -4.25
C ILE A 253 10.34 -12.53 -5.38
N MET A 254 10.60 -11.44 -6.11
CA MET A 254 9.79 -11.03 -7.26
C MET A 254 9.77 -12.11 -8.35
N GLN A 255 10.92 -12.74 -8.61
CA GLN A 255 10.97 -13.88 -9.54
C GLN A 255 10.07 -15.03 -9.08
N ALA A 256 10.03 -15.35 -7.79
CA ALA A 256 9.12 -16.38 -7.26
C ALA A 256 7.63 -16.00 -7.44
N ILE A 257 7.30 -14.71 -7.34
CA ILE A 257 5.96 -14.21 -7.61
C ILE A 257 5.62 -14.37 -9.12
N VAL A 258 6.52 -13.95 -10.00
CA VAL A 258 6.35 -14.11 -11.47
C VAL A 258 6.21 -15.59 -11.85
N ASP A 259 7.08 -16.46 -11.34
CA ASP A 259 7.07 -17.90 -11.62
C ASP A 259 5.76 -18.58 -11.17
N SER A 260 5.05 -18.01 -10.18
CA SER A 260 3.75 -18.51 -9.74
C SER A 260 2.59 -18.21 -10.70
N GLY A 261 2.83 -17.39 -11.73
CA GLY A 261 1.79 -16.92 -12.65
C GLY A 261 0.92 -15.80 -12.08
N PHE A 262 1.35 -15.15 -11.00
CA PHE A 262 0.63 -14.03 -10.40
C PHE A 262 0.54 -12.84 -11.38
N ASN A 263 -0.66 -12.32 -11.55
CA ASN A 263 -0.96 -11.20 -12.46
C ASN A 263 -1.68 -10.02 -11.76
N GLY A 264 -1.76 -10.06 -10.43
CA GLY A 264 -2.27 -8.96 -9.62
C GLY A 264 -1.21 -7.85 -9.45
N TYR A 265 -1.33 -7.08 -8.38
CA TYR A 265 -0.43 -5.97 -8.09
C TYR A 265 0.54 -6.31 -6.95
N VAL A 266 1.77 -5.82 -7.10
CA VAL A 266 2.76 -5.70 -6.03
C VAL A 266 2.87 -4.22 -5.68
N SER A 267 2.40 -3.84 -4.51
CA SER A 267 2.34 -2.45 -4.11
C SER A 267 3.43 -2.10 -3.10
N HIS A 268 4.06 -0.95 -3.33
CA HIS A 268 5.12 -0.44 -2.47
C HIS A 268 4.54 0.30 -1.28
N GLU A 269 4.75 -0.22 -0.07
CA GLU A 269 4.20 0.31 1.18
C GLU A 269 5.31 0.69 2.18
N PHE A 270 6.36 1.28 1.69
CA PHE A 270 7.47 1.76 2.50
C PHE A 270 7.40 3.27 2.76
N ILE A 271 8.06 3.72 3.81
CA ILE A 271 8.15 5.14 4.17
C ILE A 271 9.50 5.67 3.69
N PRO A 272 9.55 6.39 2.54
CA PRO A 272 10.82 6.90 2.03
C PRO A 272 11.51 7.85 3.01
N LYS A 273 12.81 7.65 3.26
CA LYS A 273 13.63 8.50 4.15
C LYS A 273 13.92 9.87 3.54
N GLY A 274 14.15 9.90 2.21
CA GLY A 274 14.49 11.13 1.48
C GLY A 274 13.30 12.04 1.22
N GLU A 275 13.59 13.28 0.82
CA GLU A 275 12.56 14.27 0.45
C GLU A 275 11.87 13.92 -0.88
N ASN A 276 12.61 13.38 -1.84
CA ASN A 276 12.06 12.99 -3.14
C ASN A 276 11.40 11.61 -3.09
N LYS A 277 10.14 11.57 -2.68
CA LYS A 277 9.35 10.35 -2.53
C LYS A 277 9.17 9.59 -3.85
N ILE A 278 9.05 10.31 -4.96
CA ILE A 278 8.87 9.70 -6.30
C ILE A 278 10.17 9.05 -6.79
N ALA A 279 11.33 9.65 -6.52
CA ALA A 279 12.60 9.00 -6.85
C ALA A 279 12.82 7.71 -6.05
N ALA A 280 12.50 7.73 -4.75
CA ALA A 280 12.54 6.54 -3.90
C ALA A 280 11.59 5.43 -4.40
N LEU A 281 10.37 5.80 -4.79
CA LEU A 281 9.41 4.88 -5.41
C LEU A 281 9.95 4.30 -6.72
N GLY A 282 10.54 5.13 -7.59
CA GLY A 282 11.16 4.68 -8.84
C GLY A 282 12.31 3.69 -8.61
N HIS A 283 13.11 3.90 -7.55
CA HIS A 283 14.14 2.94 -7.15
C HIS A 283 13.53 1.60 -6.70
N ALA A 284 12.49 1.63 -5.86
CA ALA A 284 11.79 0.43 -5.41
C ALA A 284 11.21 -0.37 -6.58
N VAL A 285 10.61 0.32 -7.56
CA VAL A 285 10.14 -0.29 -8.81
C VAL A 285 11.29 -0.99 -9.54
N GLN A 286 12.45 -0.33 -9.72
CA GLN A 286 13.61 -0.94 -10.39
C GLN A 286 14.13 -2.19 -9.67
N VAL A 287 14.20 -2.16 -8.34
CA VAL A 287 14.62 -3.30 -7.52
C VAL A 287 13.67 -4.49 -7.68
N CYS A 288 12.39 -4.23 -7.87
CA CYS A 288 11.34 -5.25 -7.99
C CYS A 288 10.99 -5.64 -9.43
N ASP A 289 11.56 -4.99 -10.45
CA ASP A 289 11.32 -5.30 -11.86
C ASP A 289 12.24 -6.44 -12.34
N VAL A 290 11.72 -7.65 -12.49
CA VAL A 290 12.46 -8.89 -12.79
C VAL A 290 12.02 -9.52 -14.12
#